data_b43485c6f3423abe553a0b0d42e142fb
#
_entry.id   b43485c6f3423abe553a0b0d42e142fb
#
_cell.length_a   1.000
_cell.length_b   1.000
_cell.length_c   1.000
_cell.angle_alpha   90.00
_cell.angle_beta   90.00
_cell.angle_gamma   90.00
#
_symmetry.space_group_name_H-M   'P 1'
#
loop_
_entity.id
_entity.type
_entity.pdbx_description
1 polymer ?
#
loop_
_entity_poly.entity_id
_entity_poly.type
_entity_poly.pdbx_seq_one_letter_code
_entity_poly.pdbx_strand_id
1 'polypeptide(L)'
;MQRVACATSEKTASSRAAWAAMLAAAYVIAACSAVDEPVPLAGTGSAESLALESVPPGSVATGDGIEVPPPPFTPGVFPCSDCHDPSVPVNTTRREMKTAHTDIAFHHDAEHRWCLDCHSVVDRDKLHLASGELIEFTESYKLCGQCHGEKYRDWRAGVHGRRVGLWNGQKQYLLCVHCHSPHQPRFKPMAPVAAPRPPVRPR
;
A
#
# COMPACT_ATOMS: atom_id res chain seq x y z
N MET A 1 11.82 1.89 -54.07
CA MET A 1 11.28 0.53 -54.09
C MET A 1 12.44 -0.44 -54.22
N GLN A 2 12.91 -1.04 -53.16
CA GLN A 2 13.84 -2.17 -53.21
C GLN A 2 13.51 -3.08 -52.02
N ARG A 3 13.05 -4.27 -52.33
CA ARG A 3 12.77 -5.35 -51.38
C ARG A 3 14.08 -6.12 -51.13
N VAL A 4 14.46 -6.25 -49.85
CA VAL A 4 15.53 -7.13 -49.43
C VAL A 4 14.89 -8.42 -48.91
N ALA A 5 15.19 -9.52 -49.60
CA ALA A 5 14.79 -10.88 -49.24
C ALA A 5 15.75 -11.43 -48.19
N CYS A 6 15.22 -11.95 -47.10
CA CYS A 6 16.00 -12.66 -46.09
C CYS A 6 15.95 -14.16 -46.40
N ALA A 7 17.12 -14.76 -46.68
CA ALA A 7 17.28 -16.17 -46.97
C ALA A 7 17.38 -16.99 -45.67
N THR A 8 16.51 -17.98 -45.53
CA THR A 8 16.54 -18.98 -44.45
C THR A 8 17.51 -20.09 -44.81
N SER A 9 18.54 -20.30 -43.99
CA SER A 9 19.46 -21.44 -44.09
C SER A 9 19.02 -22.51 -43.10
N GLU A 10 18.40 -23.56 -43.60
CA GLU A 10 18.15 -24.80 -42.84
C GLU A 10 19.44 -25.64 -42.78
N LYS A 11 19.95 -25.85 -41.58
CA LYS A 11 20.99 -26.88 -41.33
C LYS A 11 20.33 -28.10 -40.72
N THR A 12 20.28 -29.16 -41.51
CA THR A 12 19.90 -30.49 -41.07
C THR A 12 20.95 -31.07 -40.13
N ALA A 13 20.60 -31.20 -38.84
CA ALA A 13 21.43 -31.88 -37.86
C ALA A 13 21.11 -33.37 -37.82
N SER A 14 22.15 -34.15 -37.95
CA SER A 14 22.18 -35.62 -38.02
C SER A 14 21.54 -36.30 -36.81
N SER A 15 20.66 -37.27 -37.07
CA SER A 15 19.81 -38.01 -36.12
C SER A 15 20.53 -39.00 -35.18
N ARG A 16 21.84 -38.98 -35.08
CA ARG A 16 22.61 -39.93 -34.24
C ARG A 16 22.99 -39.40 -32.87
N ALA A 17 22.84 -38.06 -32.62
CA ALA A 17 23.14 -37.45 -31.33
C ALA A 17 21.94 -37.45 -30.38
N ALA A 18 20.72 -37.71 -30.86
CA ALA A 18 19.50 -37.64 -30.06
C ALA A 18 19.28 -38.82 -29.10
N TRP A 19 19.88 -39.99 -29.39
CA TRP A 19 19.68 -41.22 -28.59
C TRP A 19 20.57 -41.31 -27.35
N ALA A 20 21.71 -40.64 -27.32
CA ALA A 20 22.61 -40.65 -26.17
C ALA A 20 22.16 -39.68 -25.06
N ALA A 21 21.38 -38.65 -25.40
CA ALA A 21 20.88 -37.68 -24.43
C ALA A 21 19.65 -38.17 -23.65
N MET A 22 18.84 -39.09 -24.19
CA MET A 22 17.65 -39.62 -23.50
C MET A 22 17.99 -40.64 -22.41
N LEU A 23 19.12 -41.36 -22.48
CA LEU A 23 19.50 -42.34 -21.45
C LEU A 23 20.14 -41.68 -20.22
N ALA A 24 20.73 -40.49 -20.35
CA ALA A 24 21.29 -39.75 -19.22
C ALA A 24 20.22 -39.00 -18.39
N ALA A 25 19.11 -38.62 -19.02
CA ALA A 25 18.01 -37.95 -18.33
C ALA A 25 17.17 -38.88 -17.44
N ALA A 26 17.11 -40.18 -17.78
CA ALA A 26 16.34 -41.15 -16.98
C ALA A 26 17.04 -41.56 -15.66
N TYR A 27 18.34 -41.36 -15.53
CA TYR A 27 19.07 -41.75 -14.31
C TYR A 27 19.10 -40.66 -13.23
N VAL A 28 18.85 -39.41 -13.61
CA VAL A 28 18.82 -38.26 -12.64
C VAL A 28 17.46 -38.15 -11.95
N ILE A 29 16.38 -38.66 -12.56
CA ILE A 29 15.03 -38.57 -11.98
C ILE A 29 14.80 -39.64 -10.90
N ALA A 30 15.55 -40.73 -10.88
CA ALA A 30 15.42 -41.82 -9.90
C ALA A 30 16.11 -41.53 -8.56
N ALA A 31 16.92 -40.47 -8.43
CA ALA A 31 17.65 -40.15 -7.21
C ALA A 31 16.98 -39.10 -6.31
N CYS A 32 15.86 -38.47 -6.73
CA CYS A 32 15.13 -37.46 -5.95
C CYS A 32 13.81 -37.95 -5.29
N SER A 33 13.56 -39.28 -5.32
CA SER A 33 12.30 -39.85 -4.81
C SER A 33 12.41 -40.53 -3.44
N ALA A 34 13.35 -40.12 -2.61
CA ALA A 34 13.49 -40.72 -1.29
C ALA A 34 13.77 -39.66 -0.24
N VAL A 35 12.79 -38.82 0.10
CA VAL A 35 12.56 -38.28 1.48
C VAL A 35 11.13 -37.72 1.52
N ASP A 36 10.17 -38.59 1.65
CA ASP A 36 8.84 -38.19 2.09
C ASP A 36 8.48 -39.06 3.31
N GLU A 37 9.22 -38.83 4.39
CA GLU A 37 8.75 -39.23 5.72
C GLU A 37 7.90 -38.07 6.22
N PRO A 38 6.60 -38.28 6.47
CA PRO A 38 5.77 -37.27 7.12
C PRO A 38 6.30 -37.05 8.53
N VAL A 39 6.84 -35.88 8.80
CA VAL A 39 7.14 -35.45 10.16
C VAL A 39 5.82 -35.51 10.94
N PRO A 40 5.70 -36.34 12.00
CA PRO A 40 4.48 -36.37 12.80
C PRO A 40 4.31 -35.00 13.44
N LEU A 41 3.28 -34.26 13.01
CA LEU A 41 2.80 -33.08 13.71
C LEU A 41 2.21 -33.56 15.04
N ALA A 42 3.05 -33.73 16.04
CA ALA A 42 2.61 -33.90 17.41
C ALA A 42 1.98 -32.60 17.88
N GLY A 43 0.67 -32.61 18.05
CA GLY A 43 -0.08 -31.50 18.61
C GLY A 43 -1.43 -31.34 17.94
N THR A 44 -2.38 -32.25 18.23
CA THR A 44 -3.78 -31.89 18.24
C THR A 44 -4.02 -30.97 19.45
N GLY A 45 -3.34 -29.82 19.46
CA GLY A 45 -3.78 -28.66 20.21
C GLY A 45 -5.08 -28.25 19.57
N SER A 46 -6.17 -28.30 20.33
CA SER A 46 -7.44 -27.67 20.01
C SER A 46 -7.13 -26.35 19.32
N ALA A 47 -7.76 -26.12 18.17
CA ALA A 47 -7.77 -24.82 17.53
C ALA A 47 -8.47 -23.85 18.50
N GLU A 48 -7.75 -23.50 19.54
CA GLU A 48 -8.06 -22.35 20.35
C GLU A 48 -7.95 -21.20 19.37
N SER A 49 -9.10 -20.71 19.00
CA SER A 49 -9.31 -19.54 18.17
C SER A 49 -8.27 -18.50 18.63
N LEU A 50 -7.13 -18.45 17.92
CA LEU A 50 -6.24 -17.29 18.02
C LEU A 50 -7.15 -16.13 17.73
N ALA A 51 -7.46 -15.37 18.76
CA ALA A 51 -8.33 -14.22 18.70
C ALA A 51 -7.89 -13.43 17.48
N LEU A 52 -8.70 -13.50 16.47
CA LEU A 52 -8.58 -12.70 15.27
C LEU A 52 -8.30 -11.31 15.76
N GLU A 53 -7.05 -10.83 15.59
CA GLU A 53 -6.72 -9.44 15.90
C GLU A 53 -7.72 -8.65 15.05
N SER A 54 -8.76 -8.20 15.72
CA SER A 54 -9.99 -7.74 15.10
C SER A 54 -9.63 -6.62 14.14
N VAL A 55 -10.02 -6.82 12.89
CA VAL A 55 -10.14 -5.75 11.90
C VAL A 55 -10.68 -4.51 12.63
N PRO A 56 -9.99 -3.38 12.66
CA PRO A 56 -10.50 -2.20 13.34
C PRO A 56 -11.93 -1.94 12.90
N PRO A 57 -12.87 -1.71 13.82
CA PRO A 57 -14.26 -1.48 13.47
C PRO A 57 -14.35 -0.32 12.48
N GLY A 58 -15.15 -0.48 11.43
CA GLY A 58 -15.35 0.54 10.41
C GLY A 58 -14.43 0.48 9.21
N SER A 59 -13.62 -0.60 9.06
CA SER A 59 -12.85 -0.78 7.82
C SER A 59 -13.75 -0.96 6.62
N VAL A 60 -13.33 -0.38 5.50
CA VAL A 60 -14.05 -0.45 4.24
C VAL A 60 -13.16 -0.98 3.12
N ALA A 61 -13.76 -1.75 2.22
CA ALA A 61 -13.12 -2.11 0.97
C ALA A 61 -13.23 -0.93 0.00
N THR A 62 -12.09 -0.52 -0.55
CA THR A 62 -12.05 0.53 -1.57
C THR A 62 -12.36 -0.04 -2.95
N GLY A 63 -12.64 0.84 -3.93
CA GLY A 63 -12.99 0.43 -5.29
C GLY A 63 -11.95 -0.43 -6.00
N ASP A 64 -10.68 -0.39 -5.58
CA ASP A 64 -9.59 -1.23 -6.10
C ASP A 64 -9.29 -2.46 -5.21
N GLY A 65 -10.21 -2.82 -4.33
CA GLY A 65 -10.16 -4.05 -3.53
C GLY A 65 -9.17 -4.02 -2.36
N ILE A 66 -8.72 -2.83 -1.97
CA ILE A 66 -7.86 -2.64 -0.80
C ILE A 66 -8.76 -2.38 0.42
N GLU A 67 -8.56 -3.13 1.49
CA GLU A 67 -9.24 -2.85 2.75
C GLU A 67 -8.44 -1.87 3.59
N VAL A 68 -9.08 -0.80 4.03
CA VAL A 68 -8.48 0.27 4.81
C VAL A 68 -9.33 0.61 6.03
N PRO A 69 -8.73 0.96 7.16
CA PRO A 69 -9.46 1.53 8.28
C PRO A 69 -9.88 2.97 7.96
N PRO A 70 -10.89 3.51 8.66
CA PRO A 70 -11.31 4.89 8.48
C PRO A 70 -10.14 5.85 8.73
N PRO A 71 -10.08 6.99 8.02
CA PRO A 71 -9.10 8.03 8.30
C PRO A 71 -9.19 8.53 9.75
N PRO A 72 -8.07 8.97 10.35
CA PRO A 72 -8.04 9.43 11.74
C PRO A 72 -8.59 10.86 11.87
N PHE A 73 -9.87 11.04 11.63
CA PHE A 73 -10.52 12.34 11.84
C PHE A 73 -10.55 12.73 13.32
N THR A 74 -10.45 14.03 13.59
CA THR A 74 -10.76 14.56 14.90
C THR A 74 -12.26 14.34 15.18
N PRO A 75 -12.65 13.81 16.35
CA PRO A 75 -14.06 13.59 16.67
C PRO A 75 -14.89 14.85 16.49
N GLY A 76 -16.05 14.71 15.84
CA GLY A 76 -16.98 15.82 15.59
C GLY A 76 -16.60 16.76 14.44
N VAL A 77 -15.56 16.46 13.66
CA VAL A 77 -15.16 17.26 12.50
C VAL A 77 -15.74 16.71 11.19
N PHE A 78 -15.93 15.42 11.11
CA PHE A 78 -16.52 14.75 9.93
C PHE A 78 -17.95 14.27 10.27
N PRO A 79 -18.92 14.42 9.37
CA PRO A 79 -18.81 14.91 7.99
C PRO A 79 -18.66 16.44 7.90
N CYS A 80 -17.95 16.89 6.87
CA CYS A 80 -17.70 18.32 6.67
C CYS A 80 -18.97 19.08 6.27
N SER A 81 -19.92 18.38 5.64
CA SER A 81 -21.24 18.88 5.25
C SER A 81 -22.10 19.35 6.43
N ASP A 82 -21.80 18.91 7.66
CA ASP A 82 -22.51 19.42 8.86
C ASP A 82 -22.28 20.93 9.08
N CYS A 83 -21.15 21.46 8.60
CA CYS A 83 -20.83 22.89 8.67
C CYS A 83 -20.76 23.55 7.28
N HIS A 84 -20.52 22.76 6.23
CA HIS A 84 -20.40 23.23 4.85
C HIS A 84 -21.66 22.91 4.05
N ASP A 85 -22.68 23.75 4.16
CA ASP A 85 -23.91 23.62 3.39
C ASP A 85 -23.59 23.69 1.88
N PRO A 86 -23.94 22.66 1.08
CA PRO A 86 -23.67 22.62 -0.35
C PRO A 86 -24.42 23.71 -1.15
N SER A 87 -25.47 24.30 -0.59
CA SER A 87 -26.20 25.41 -1.22
C SER A 87 -25.46 26.75 -1.11
N VAL A 88 -24.47 26.86 -0.23
CA VAL A 88 -23.69 28.09 -0.03
C VAL A 88 -22.44 28.06 -0.92
N PRO A 89 -22.25 29.09 -1.79
CA PRO A 89 -21.07 29.15 -2.63
C PRO A 89 -19.75 29.13 -1.85
N VAL A 90 -18.84 28.26 -2.27
CA VAL A 90 -17.51 28.14 -1.67
C VAL A 90 -16.62 29.29 -2.15
N ASN A 91 -15.96 29.97 -1.21
CA ASN A 91 -14.92 30.93 -1.54
C ASN A 91 -13.64 30.16 -1.93
N THR A 92 -13.29 30.20 -3.21
CA THR A 92 -12.14 29.50 -3.79
C THR A 92 -10.84 30.32 -3.74
N THR A 93 -10.89 31.57 -3.26
CA THR A 93 -9.70 32.41 -3.17
C THR A 93 -8.78 31.94 -2.04
N ARG A 94 -7.50 31.69 -2.36
CA ARG A 94 -6.48 31.36 -1.36
C ARG A 94 -6.37 32.46 -0.32
N ARG A 95 -6.42 32.10 0.94
CA ARG A 95 -6.38 33.03 2.07
C ARG A 95 -5.91 32.35 3.33
N GLU A 96 -5.52 33.15 4.30
CA GLU A 96 -5.31 32.70 5.67
C GLU A 96 -6.65 32.41 6.35
N MET A 97 -6.74 31.32 7.08
CA MET A 97 -7.93 30.94 7.86
C MET A 97 -7.91 31.65 9.20
N LYS A 98 -8.96 32.46 9.48
CA LYS A 98 -8.99 33.33 10.67
C LYS A 98 -10.10 33.00 11.66
N THR A 99 -11.15 32.29 11.22
CA THR A 99 -12.33 32.01 12.04
C THR A 99 -12.58 30.52 12.24
N ALA A 100 -12.24 29.71 11.25
CA ALA A 100 -12.35 28.26 11.30
C ALA A 100 -11.06 27.63 10.74
N HIS A 101 -10.76 26.38 11.11
CA HIS A 101 -9.55 25.66 10.68
C HIS A 101 -8.24 26.38 11.03
N THR A 102 -8.25 27.21 12.08
CA THR A 102 -7.08 28.00 12.51
C THR A 102 -5.99 27.17 13.15
N ASP A 103 -6.32 25.96 13.55
CA ASP A 103 -5.41 24.94 14.11
C ASP A 103 -4.64 24.17 13.05
N ILE A 104 -5.01 24.31 11.77
CA ILE A 104 -4.35 23.61 10.67
C ILE A 104 -3.12 24.39 10.22
N ALA A 105 -1.95 23.91 10.60
CA ALA A 105 -0.69 24.41 10.07
C ALA A 105 -0.36 23.67 8.75
N PHE A 106 -0.41 24.39 7.64
CA PHE A 106 -0.18 23.83 6.31
C PHE A 106 1.26 24.09 5.85
N HIS A 107 2.06 23.02 5.78
CA HIS A 107 3.46 23.04 5.35
C HIS A 107 3.76 22.04 4.21
N HIS A 108 2.73 21.49 3.59
CA HIS A 108 2.86 20.56 2.49
C HIS A 108 2.93 21.30 1.16
N ASP A 109 4.13 21.69 0.75
CA ASP A 109 4.36 22.51 -0.46
C ASP A 109 3.53 23.80 -0.46
N ALA A 110 3.56 24.50 0.68
CA ALA A 110 2.69 25.65 0.94
C ALA A 110 2.93 26.84 -0.01
N GLU A 111 4.00 26.85 -0.78
CA GLU A 111 4.26 27.84 -1.80
C GLU A 111 3.36 27.65 -3.02
N HIS A 112 3.16 26.38 -3.44
CA HIS A 112 2.45 26.02 -4.68
C HIS A 112 1.08 25.41 -4.42
N ARG A 113 0.77 25.00 -3.20
CA ARG A 113 -0.43 24.25 -2.83
C ARG A 113 -1.22 24.92 -1.73
N TRP A 114 -2.51 24.62 -1.68
CA TRP A 114 -3.38 25.03 -0.61
C TRP A 114 -4.57 24.05 -0.43
N CYS A 115 -5.51 24.39 0.45
CA CYS A 115 -6.61 23.50 0.86
C CYS A 115 -7.38 22.88 -0.31
N LEU A 116 -7.77 23.70 -1.30
CA LEU A 116 -8.63 23.27 -2.41
C LEU A 116 -7.91 22.60 -3.57
N ASP A 117 -6.60 22.36 -3.46
CA ASP A 117 -5.88 21.46 -4.38
C ASP A 117 -6.09 19.98 -4.03
N CYS A 118 -6.66 19.71 -2.85
CA CYS A 118 -6.92 18.37 -2.35
C CYS A 118 -8.38 18.19 -1.92
N HIS A 119 -8.96 19.19 -1.25
CA HIS A 119 -10.34 19.16 -0.76
C HIS A 119 -11.30 19.64 -1.83
N SER A 120 -12.34 18.85 -2.10
CA SER A 120 -13.34 19.18 -3.11
C SER A 120 -14.12 20.44 -2.73
N VAL A 121 -14.39 21.29 -3.72
CA VAL A 121 -15.29 22.45 -3.57
C VAL A 121 -16.75 22.09 -3.80
N VAL A 122 -17.00 20.99 -4.51
CA VAL A 122 -18.35 20.56 -4.90
C VAL A 122 -18.97 19.71 -3.81
N ASP A 123 -18.18 18.80 -3.23
CA ASP A 123 -18.58 17.91 -2.15
C ASP A 123 -17.51 17.97 -1.05
N ARG A 124 -17.81 18.61 0.06
CA ARG A 124 -16.84 18.84 1.15
C ARG A 124 -16.47 17.56 1.88
N ASP A 125 -17.28 16.52 1.77
CA ASP A 125 -17.02 15.20 2.35
C ASP A 125 -16.10 14.35 1.48
N LYS A 126 -15.55 14.93 0.40
CA LYS A 126 -14.64 14.25 -0.53
C LYS A 126 -13.35 15.02 -0.78
N LEU A 127 -12.37 14.27 -1.22
CA LEU A 127 -11.18 14.78 -1.87
C LEU A 127 -11.36 14.75 -3.38
N HIS A 128 -10.46 15.39 -4.13
CA HIS A 128 -10.42 15.26 -5.58
C HIS A 128 -9.00 15.05 -6.08
N LEU A 129 -8.89 14.30 -7.17
CA LEU A 129 -7.65 14.12 -7.90
C LEU A 129 -7.37 15.32 -8.82
N ALA A 130 -6.15 15.43 -9.36
CA ALA A 130 -5.78 16.45 -10.34
C ALA A 130 -6.63 16.38 -11.62
N SER A 131 -7.23 15.21 -11.91
CA SER A 131 -8.21 15.03 -12.99
C SER A 131 -9.58 15.66 -12.71
N GLY A 132 -9.84 16.05 -11.44
CA GLY A 132 -11.16 16.48 -10.98
C GLY A 132 -12.05 15.33 -10.47
N GLU A 133 -11.62 14.09 -10.57
CA GLU A 133 -12.32 12.94 -10.04
C GLU A 133 -12.45 13.05 -8.52
N LEU A 134 -13.68 12.87 -8.01
CA LEU A 134 -13.94 12.85 -6.58
C LEU A 134 -13.59 11.47 -6.00
N ILE A 135 -12.91 11.48 -4.89
CA ILE A 135 -12.54 10.26 -4.15
C ILE A 135 -12.94 10.38 -2.69
N GLU A 136 -13.22 9.24 -2.06
CA GLU A 136 -13.48 9.18 -0.63
C GLU A 136 -12.19 9.42 0.18
N PHE A 137 -12.31 9.88 1.42
CA PHE A 137 -11.15 10.00 2.31
C PHE A 137 -10.46 8.67 2.57
N THR A 138 -11.17 7.56 2.48
CA THR A 138 -10.62 6.20 2.53
C THR A 138 -9.77 5.85 1.30
N GLU A 139 -9.85 6.63 0.24
CA GLU A 139 -9.04 6.50 -0.97
C GLU A 139 -7.93 7.56 -1.07
N SER A 140 -7.67 8.30 0.02
CA SER A 140 -6.65 9.37 0.08
C SER A 140 -5.26 8.95 -0.41
N TYR A 141 -4.93 7.66 -0.36
CA TYR A 141 -3.68 7.13 -0.91
C TYR A 141 -3.55 7.37 -2.42
N LYS A 142 -4.65 7.45 -3.16
CA LYS A 142 -4.65 7.79 -4.60
C LYS A 142 -4.18 9.23 -4.80
N LEU A 143 -4.68 10.14 -3.96
CA LEU A 143 -4.28 11.55 -3.99
C LEU A 143 -2.78 11.71 -3.68
N CYS A 144 -2.30 11.06 -2.61
CA CYS A 144 -0.88 11.07 -2.26
C CYS A 144 -0.02 10.50 -3.41
N GLY A 145 -0.50 9.44 -4.04
CA GLY A 145 0.17 8.73 -5.12
C GLY A 145 0.40 9.54 -6.38
N GLN A 146 -0.38 10.59 -6.64
CA GLN A 146 -0.20 11.45 -7.81
C GLN A 146 1.17 12.17 -7.82
N CYS A 147 1.67 12.53 -6.64
CA CYS A 147 2.98 13.19 -6.49
C CYS A 147 4.04 12.24 -5.92
N HIS A 148 3.63 11.32 -5.04
CA HIS A 148 4.50 10.37 -4.35
C HIS A 148 4.40 8.95 -4.95
N GLY A 149 4.48 8.82 -6.27
CA GLY A 149 4.25 7.60 -7.02
C GLY A 149 5.13 6.42 -6.58
N GLU A 150 6.42 6.65 -6.23
CA GLU A 150 7.28 5.60 -5.69
C GLU A 150 6.77 5.07 -4.35
N LYS A 151 6.42 5.97 -3.43
CA LYS A 151 5.90 5.59 -2.10
C LYS A 151 4.55 4.92 -2.18
N TYR A 152 3.71 5.34 -3.12
CA TYR A 152 2.43 4.68 -3.41
C TYR A 152 2.64 3.24 -3.92
N ARG A 153 3.56 3.04 -4.87
CA ARG A 153 3.92 1.70 -5.36
C ARG A 153 4.45 0.81 -4.23
N ASP A 154 5.37 1.33 -3.43
CA ASP A 154 5.95 0.62 -2.29
C ASP A 154 4.88 0.29 -1.24
N TRP A 155 3.93 1.18 -0.99
CA TRP A 155 2.80 0.95 -0.10
C TRP A 155 1.89 -0.16 -0.63
N ARG A 156 1.55 -0.15 -1.91
CA ARG A 156 0.78 -1.24 -2.53
C ARG A 156 1.51 -2.58 -2.45
N ALA A 157 2.81 -2.58 -2.56
CA ALA A 157 3.64 -3.79 -2.42
C ALA A 157 3.86 -4.22 -0.95
N GLY A 158 3.53 -3.34 0.02
CA GLY A 158 3.75 -3.59 1.45
C GLY A 158 5.18 -3.37 1.92
N VAL A 159 5.99 -2.69 1.12
CA VAL A 159 7.36 -2.29 1.44
C VAL A 159 7.36 -1.00 2.26
N HIS A 160 6.40 -0.12 2.01
CA HIS A 160 6.19 1.11 2.74
C HIS A 160 4.86 1.08 3.50
N GLY A 161 4.82 1.67 4.69
CA GLY A 161 3.65 1.67 5.54
C GLY A 161 3.47 0.37 6.32
N ARG A 162 2.34 0.24 6.98
CA ARG A 162 2.02 -0.94 7.80
C ARG A 162 0.78 -1.64 7.27
N ARG A 163 0.86 -2.96 7.15
CA ARG A 163 -0.27 -3.84 6.95
C ARG A 163 -0.62 -4.53 8.26
N VAL A 164 -1.90 -4.69 8.53
CA VAL A 164 -2.45 -5.47 9.64
C VAL A 164 -3.36 -6.56 9.08
N GLY A 165 -3.85 -7.45 9.93
CA GLY A 165 -4.70 -8.57 9.53
C GLY A 165 -3.98 -9.92 9.53
N LEU A 166 -4.60 -10.94 8.93
CA LEU A 166 -4.09 -12.30 8.94
C LEU A 166 -2.87 -12.44 8.02
N TRP A 167 -1.85 -13.19 8.47
CA TRP A 167 -0.64 -13.44 7.69
C TRP A 167 -0.94 -14.19 6.37
N ASN A 168 -1.92 -15.08 6.38
CA ASN A 168 -2.37 -15.91 5.25
C ASN A 168 -3.78 -15.57 4.75
N GLY A 169 -4.35 -14.46 5.19
CA GLY A 169 -5.71 -14.05 4.84
C GLY A 169 -5.81 -12.57 4.47
N GLN A 170 -6.97 -12.01 4.74
CA GLN A 170 -7.25 -10.63 4.43
C GLN A 170 -6.35 -9.68 5.20
N LYS A 171 -5.83 -8.69 4.50
CA LYS A 171 -4.95 -7.67 5.05
C LYS A 171 -5.59 -6.30 4.91
N GLN A 172 -5.40 -5.50 5.96
CA GLN A 172 -5.72 -4.08 5.92
C GLN A 172 -4.47 -3.27 5.70
N TYR A 173 -4.63 -2.20 4.96
CA TYR A 173 -3.57 -1.25 4.67
C TYR A 173 -3.83 0.03 5.44
N LEU A 174 -2.98 0.36 6.39
CA LEU A 174 -3.04 1.68 7.01
C LEU A 174 -2.81 2.74 5.94
N LEU A 175 -3.71 3.71 5.87
CA LEU A 175 -3.59 4.84 4.95
C LEU A 175 -2.33 5.66 5.28
N CYS A 176 -1.82 6.40 4.31
CA CYS A 176 -0.70 7.32 4.49
C CYS A 176 -0.94 8.27 5.67
N VAL A 177 -2.18 8.73 5.83
CA VAL A 177 -2.62 9.66 6.88
C VAL A 177 -2.61 9.09 8.30
N HIS A 178 -2.51 7.77 8.47
CA HIS A 178 -2.35 7.19 9.81
C HIS A 178 -0.95 7.40 10.41
N CYS A 179 0.02 7.71 9.55
CA CYS A 179 1.40 7.95 9.97
C CYS A 179 1.88 9.35 9.59
N HIS A 180 1.42 9.89 8.46
CA HIS A 180 1.79 11.22 7.97
C HIS A 180 0.62 12.19 8.11
N SER A 181 0.84 13.33 8.78
CA SER A 181 -0.13 14.42 8.70
C SER A 181 -0.24 14.92 7.25
N PRO A 182 -1.41 14.94 6.61
CA PRO A 182 -1.54 15.39 5.22
C PRO A 182 -1.15 16.86 5.03
N HIS A 183 -1.27 17.67 6.08
CA HIS A 183 -0.92 19.09 6.06
C HIS A 183 0.55 19.36 6.39
N GLN A 184 1.22 18.41 7.10
CA GLN A 184 2.62 18.47 7.49
C GLN A 184 3.23 17.07 7.42
N PRO A 185 3.43 16.49 6.21
CA PRO A 185 3.75 15.06 6.05
C PRO A 185 5.16 14.69 6.50
N ARG A 186 6.05 15.66 6.71
CA ARG A 186 7.43 15.42 7.12
C ARG A 186 7.51 14.98 8.57
N PHE A 187 8.14 13.82 8.81
CA PHE A 187 8.45 13.39 10.17
C PHE A 187 9.50 14.28 10.81
N LYS A 188 9.34 14.48 12.12
CA LYS A 188 10.44 15.02 12.94
C LYS A 188 11.59 14.01 12.95
N PRO A 189 12.87 14.45 12.87
CA PRO A 189 13.99 13.54 13.03
C PRO A 189 13.86 12.74 14.35
N MET A 190 13.98 11.44 14.26
CA MET A 190 13.97 10.56 15.42
C MET A 190 15.40 10.29 15.85
N ALA A 191 15.68 10.41 17.15
CA ALA A 191 16.96 9.96 17.71
C ALA A 191 16.99 8.42 17.71
N PRO A 192 18.11 7.79 17.33
CA PRO A 192 18.25 6.36 17.44
C PRO A 192 18.08 5.90 18.90
N VAL A 193 17.38 4.80 19.11
CA VAL A 193 17.33 4.16 20.42
C VAL A 193 18.72 3.58 20.73
N ALA A 194 19.17 3.71 22.00
CA ALA A 194 20.44 3.15 22.41
C ALA A 194 20.48 1.63 22.16
N ALA A 195 21.63 1.13 21.73
CA ALA A 195 21.82 -0.29 21.52
C ALA A 195 21.51 -1.09 22.79
N PRO A 196 20.93 -2.30 22.67
CA PRO A 196 20.72 -3.19 23.81
C PRO A 196 22.03 -3.44 24.57
N ARG A 197 21.97 -3.46 25.89
CA ARG A 197 23.12 -3.82 26.66
C ARG A 197 23.50 -5.28 26.38
N PRO A 198 24.81 -5.59 26.20
CA PRO A 198 25.23 -6.96 26.04
C PRO A 198 24.83 -7.79 27.29
N PRO A 199 24.46 -9.06 27.12
CA PRO A 199 24.17 -9.93 28.24
C PRO A 199 25.40 -10.02 29.15
N VAL A 200 25.18 -9.89 30.46
CA VAL A 200 26.24 -10.12 31.48
C VAL A 200 26.59 -11.59 31.44
N ARG A 201 27.83 -11.94 31.07
CA ARG A 201 28.29 -13.32 31.17
C ARG A 201 28.43 -13.69 32.65
N PRO A 202 27.76 -14.74 33.10
CA PRO A 202 28.06 -15.25 34.45
C PRO A 202 29.53 -15.66 34.51
N ARG A 203 30.20 -15.31 35.62
CA ARG A 203 31.57 -15.76 35.92
C ARG A 203 31.56 -17.19 36.40
#